data_abe14714f445c6932830b634d8c41c9b
#
_entry.id   abe14714f445c6932830b634d8c41c9b
#
_cell.length_a   1.000
_cell.length_b   1.000
_cell.length_c   1.000
_cell.angle_alpha   90.00
_cell.angle_beta   90.00
_cell.angle_gamma   90.00
#
_symmetry.space_group_name_H-M   'P 1'
#
loop_
_entity.id
_entity.type
_entity.pdbx_description
1 polymer ?
#
loop_
_entity_poly.entity_id
_entity_poly.type
_entity_poly.pdbx_seq_one_letter_code
_entity_poly.pdbx_strand_id
1 'polypeptide(L)'
;MEGYGPSQIANILEEDKILVPSAHYKSLGISYPAPVPENPYAWQSRTVADLLSHQEYLGHTVNFKTYKKSYKSKKKLQNDPSKWQIFENTHEAIIDQETFDIVQRIRDGRRRRTPMGEMPILSGMLYCADCGAKLYQVRAKGWTHDKEHLVCATYRKKGKHLCSSHQIRNVVVEEILLAQLKEITAYAREHEDEFIEMVTKSSAKIKEKEIRDSLKECEQSKARVSKLDTLIEKLYEDNVEGKISDERFMKMTTSYEAEQKQLEERVVELQKNILQIQERSANIDAFLNKVHQYTDIQELDAEIIRTFISRINVYAAEKVEGKRRQRIQIIYNCIGEFQPPKHKKTA
;
A
#
# COMPACT_ATOMS: atom_id res chain seq x y z
N MET A 1 -1.79 14.94 -1.98
CA MET A 1 -2.67 13.74 -1.99
C MET A 1 -4.07 13.98 -2.59
N GLU A 2 -4.33 15.12 -3.17
CA GLU A 2 -5.63 15.52 -3.77
C GLU A 2 -6.11 14.62 -4.92
N GLY A 3 -5.24 13.77 -5.43
CA GLY A 3 -5.61 12.78 -6.43
C GLY A 3 -5.43 13.23 -7.88
N TYR A 4 -4.74 14.31 -8.12
CA TYR A 4 -4.41 14.74 -9.47
C TYR A 4 -3.57 13.70 -10.21
N GLY A 5 -3.85 13.53 -11.50
CA GLY A 5 -3.01 12.72 -12.39
C GLY A 5 -1.76 13.49 -12.84
N PRO A 6 -0.71 12.79 -13.33
CA PRO A 6 0.54 13.43 -13.73
C PRO A 6 0.37 14.57 -14.75
N SER A 7 -0.62 14.49 -15.65
CA SER A 7 -0.89 15.58 -16.61
C SER A 7 -1.50 16.81 -15.95
N GLN A 8 -2.36 16.62 -14.94
CA GLN A 8 -2.96 17.74 -14.21
C GLN A 8 -1.91 18.43 -13.34
N ILE A 9 -1.07 17.61 -12.65
CA ILE A 9 0.06 18.14 -11.87
C ILE A 9 1.01 18.93 -12.77
N ALA A 10 1.33 18.42 -13.97
CA ALA A 10 2.18 19.13 -14.92
C ALA A 10 1.60 20.51 -15.31
N ASN A 11 0.29 20.58 -15.56
CA ASN A 11 -0.36 21.85 -15.87
C ASN A 11 -0.34 22.83 -14.68
N ILE A 12 -0.60 22.34 -13.45
CA ILE A 12 -0.52 23.15 -12.24
C ILE A 12 0.90 23.71 -12.05
N LEU A 13 1.94 22.86 -12.20
CA LEU A 13 3.33 23.31 -12.09
C LEU A 13 3.71 24.34 -13.15
N GLU A 14 3.14 24.24 -14.36
CA GLU A 14 3.33 25.21 -15.42
C GLU A 14 2.62 26.54 -15.12
N GLU A 15 1.37 26.48 -14.63
CA GLU A 15 0.60 27.66 -14.18
C GLU A 15 1.29 28.38 -13.03
N ASP A 16 1.82 27.63 -12.07
CA ASP A 16 2.58 28.16 -10.91
C ASP A 16 4.00 28.61 -11.28
N LYS A 17 4.39 28.51 -12.55
CA LYS A 17 5.73 28.87 -13.06
C LYS A 17 6.87 28.20 -12.30
N ILE A 18 6.69 26.93 -11.98
CA ILE A 18 7.76 26.09 -11.40
C ILE A 18 8.70 25.63 -12.52
N LEU A 19 9.99 25.90 -12.38
CA LEU A 19 10.99 25.53 -13.38
C LEU A 19 11.06 23.98 -13.54
N VAL A 20 11.14 23.53 -14.79
CA VAL A 20 11.48 22.10 -15.04
C VAL A 20 12.89 21.79 -14.56
N PRO A 21 13.24 20.53 -14.22
CA PRO A 21 14.56 20.18 -13.64
C PRO A 21 15.75 20.71 -14.44
N SER A 22 15.74 20.61 -15.78
CA SER A 22 16.84 21.13 -16.61
C SER A 22 17.00 22.64 -16.54
N ALA A 23 15.90 23.40 -16.45
CA ALA A 23 15.93 24.85 -16.30
C ALA A 23 16.39 25.26 -14.89
N HIS A 24 15.94 24.52 -13.87
CA HIS A 24 16.34 24.75 -12.48
C HIS A 24 17.84 24.52 -12.29
N TYR A 25 18.40 23.40 -12.76
CA TYR A 25 19.84 23.15 -12.68
C TYR A 25 20.65 24.21 -13.43
N LYS A 26 20.16 24.64 -14.60
CA LYS A 26 20.80 25.75 -15.32
C LYS A 26 20.81 27.05 -14.53
N SER A 27 19.73 27.39 -13.82
CA SER A 27 19.66 28.58 -12.98
C SER A 27 20.67 28.55 -11.81
N LEU A 28 21.03 27.35 -11.36
CA LEU A 28 22.06 27.12 -10.33
C LEU A 28 23.48 27.03 -10.91
N GLY A 29 23.65 27.16 -12.24
CA GLY A 29 24.95 26.99 -12.90
C GLY A 29 25.46 25.54 -12.96
N ILE A 30 24.60 24.57 -12.70
CA ILE A 30 24.92 23.14 -12.67
C ILE A 30 24.62 22.53 -14.05
N SER A 31 25.54 21.73 -14.57
CA SER A 31 25.36 21.00 -15.83
C SER A 31 24.29 19.91 -15.67
N TYR A 32 23.34 19.88 -16.59
CA TYR A 32 22.30 18.85 -16.62
C TYR A 32 22.23 18.18 -18.01
N PRO A 33 22.09 16.85 -18.11
CA PRO A 33 22.20 16.13 -19.39
C PRO A 33 21.11 16.45 -20.42
N ALA A 34 19.92 16.91 -19.97
CA ALA A 34 18.84 17.26 -20.87
C ALA A 34 18.86 18.77 -21.23
N PRO A 35 18.53 19.13 -22.48
CA PRO A 35 18.41 20.54 -22.87
C PRO A 35 17.26 21.22 -22.14
N VAL A 36 17.41 22.53 -21.95
CA VAL A 36 16.32 23.36 -21.41
C VAL A 36 15.32 23.59 -22.54
N PRO A 37 14.02 23.33 -22.33
CA PRO A 37 13.00 23.62 -23.32
C PRO A 37 12.81 25.13 -23.53
N GLU A 38 12.20 25.53 -24.64
CA GLU A 38 11.88 26.95 -24.92
C GLU A 38 11.02 27.57 -23.82
N ASN A 39 9.98 26.85 -23.40
CA ASN A 39 9.24 27.20 -22.19
C ASN A 39 9.85 26.49 -20.98
N PRO A 40 10.56 27.18 -20.08
CA PRO A 40 11.24 26.56 -18.93
C PRO A 40 10.28 26.03 -17.85
N TYR A 41 8.99 26.26 -18.02
CA TYR A 41 7.91 25.80 -17.13
C TYR A 41 7.07 24.66 -17.74
N ALA A 42 7.35 24.25 -18.95
CA ALA A 42 6.58 23.21 -19.67
C ALA A 42 6.87 21.81 -19.12
N TRP A 43 6.21 21.46 -18.03
CA TRP A 43 6.31 20.14 -17.42
C TRP A 43 5.69 19.04 -18.28
N GLN A 44 6.40 17.97 -18.49
CA GLN A 44 5.88 16.79 -19.15
C GLN A 44 5.25 15.83 -18.14
N SER A 45 4.06 15.32 -18.44
CA SER A 45 3.36 14.34 -17.60
C SER A 45 4.19 13.09 -17.27
N ARG A 46 5.08 12.70 -18.21
CA ARG A 46 5.99 11.57 -17.99
C ARG A 46 7.02 11.89 -16.91
N THR A 47 7.63 13.07 -16.94
CA THR A 47 8.58 13.50 -15.91
C THR A 47 7.94 13.50 -14.53
N VAL A 48 6.71 14.03 -14.42
CA VAL A 48 5.94 14.00 -13.16
C VAL A 48 5.66 12.55 -12.73
N ALA A 49 5.25 11.68 -13.66
CA ALA A 49 4.99 10.27 -13.33
C ALA A 49 6.25 9.54 -12.85
N ASP A 50 7.40 9.83 -13.45
CA ASP A 50 8.69 9.25 -13.05
C ASP A 50 9.08 9.78 -11.66
N LEU A 51 8.98 11.09 -11.38
CA LEU A 51 9.24 11.68 -10.07
C LEU A 51 8.40 11.04 -8.96
N LEU A 52 7.11 10.87 -9.20
CA LEU A 52 6.19 10.24 -8.22
C LEU A 52 6.52 8.76 -7.92
N SER A 53 7.40 8.12 -8.68
CA SER A 53 7.83 6.73 -8.46
C SER A 53 9.21 6.58 -7.81
N HIS A 54 9.89 7.68 -7.54
CA HIS A 54 11.23 7.66 -7.01
C HIS A 54 11.25 7.37 -5.51
N GLN A 55 11.74 6.19 -5.13
CA GLN A 55 11.94 5.80 -3.73
C GLN A 55 13.07 6.60 -3.05
N GLU A 56 13.88 7.29 -3.83
CA GLU A 56 14.91 8.18 -3.32
C GLU A 56 14.35 9.30 -2.45
N TYR A 57 13.10 9.71 -2.65
CA TYR A 57 12.45 10.69 -1.78
C TYR A 57 12.18 10.19 -0.35
N LEU A 58 12.24 8.86 -0.13
CA LEU A 58 12.16 8.23 1.18
C LEU A 58 13.51 8.19 1.94
N GLY A 59 14.55 8.82 1.40
CA GLY A 59 15.89 8.76 1.99
C GLY A 59 16.70 7.55 1.55
N HIS A 60 16.28 6.84 0.51
CA HIS A 60 16.94 5.63 0.02
C HIS A 60 17.81 5.90 -1.20
N THR A 61 18.90 5.16 -1.35
CA THR A 61 19.67 5.11 -2.59
C THR A 61 19.31 3.84 -3.35
N VAL A 62 18.83 3.97 -4.60
CA VAL A 62 18.40 2.84 -5.42
C VAL A 62 19.32 2.67 -6.63
N ASN A 63 20.07 1.57 -6.64
CA ASN A 63 21.00 1.22 -7.72
C ASN A 63 20.42 0.12 -8.64
N PHE A 64 21.03 -0.04 -9.80
CA PHE A 64 20.69 -1.04 -10.82
C PHE A 64 19.26 -0.95 -11.37
N LYS A 65 18.65 0.24 -11.37
CA LYS A 65 17.35 0.48 -12.03
C LYS A 65 17.40 0.21 -13.53
N THR A 66 18.58 0.38 -14.15
CA THR A 66 18.79 0.16 -15.58
C THR A 66 20.05 -0.63 -15.84
N TYR A 67 20.06 -1.36 -16.96
CA TYR A 67 21.24 -2.09 -17.43
C TYR A 67 21.43 -1.92 -18.93
N LYS A 68 22.63 -2.22 -19.41
CA LYS A 68 22.95 -2.33 -20.84
C LYS A 68 23.22 -3.80 -21.17
N LYS A 69 22.70 -4.31 -22.30
CA LYS A 69 22.96 -5.69 -22.74
C LYS A 69 24.44 -5.94 -23.05
N SER A 70 25.18 -4.90 -23.45
CA SER A 70 26.60 -4.95 -23.77
C SER A 70 27.19 -3.56 -23.59
N TYR A 71 28.50 -3.48 -23.34
CA TYR A 71 29.24 -2.21 -23.28
C TYR A 71 29.15 -1.40 -24.58
N LYS A 72 28.97 -2.06 -25.73
CA LYS A 72 28.77 -1.43 -27.05
C LYS A 72 27.36 -0.85 -27.23
N SER A 73 26.40 -1.27 -26.42
CA SER A 73 25.02 -0.80 -26.56
C SER A 73 24.84 0.57 -25.89
N LYS A 74 24.37 1.56 -26.67
CA LYS A 74 23.98 2.88 -26.13
C LYS A 74 22.62 2.82 -25.43
N LYS A 75 21.77 1.82 -25.75
CA LYS A 75 20.41 1.69 -25.22
C LYS A 75 20.44 1.14 -23.79
N LYS A 76 19.93 1.94 -22.84
CA LYS A 76 19.64 1.49 -21.48
C LYS A 76 18.27 0.80 -21.46
N LEU A 77 18.20 -0.34 -20.80
CA LEU A 77 16.98 -1.10 -20.58
C LEU A 77 16.62 -1.01 -19.08
N GLN A 78 15.32 -0.99 -18.77
CA GLN A 78 14.84 -1.07 -17.40
C GLN A 78 15.16 -2.46 -16.85
N ASN A 79 15.65 -2.48 -15.63
CA ASN A 79 15.86 -3.71 -14.89
C ASN A 79 14.60 -4.09 -14.12
N ASP A 80 14.41 -5.36 -13.85
CA ASP A 80 13.34 -5.83 -13.00
C ASP A 80 13.51 -5.24 -11.59
N PRO A 81 12.45 -4.73 -10.92
CA PRO A 81 12.55 -4.21 -9.56
C PRO A 81 13.16 -5.19 -8.54
N SER A 82 13.00 -6.50 -8.75
CA SER A 82 13.62 -7.54 -7.90
C SER A 82 15.15 -7.55 -7.94
N LYS A 83 15.74 -6.92 -8.96
CA LYS A 83 17.19 -6.81 -9.15
C LYS A 83 17.75 -5.45 -8.71
N TRP A 84 16.89 -4.56 -8.23
CA TRP A 84 17.35 -3.29 -7.69
C TRP A 84 18.05 -3.51 -6.36
N GLN A 85 19.11 -2.76 -6.13
CA GLN A 85 19.74 -2.69 -4.82
C GLN A 85 19.33 -1.42 -4.14
N ILE A 86 18.60 -1.55 -3.03
CA ILE A 86 18.09 -0.45 -2.24
C ILE A 86 18.93 -0.37 -0.96
N PHE A 87 19.55 0.79 -0.76
CA PHE A 87 20.24 1.12 0.48
C PHE A 87 19.35 2.10 1.25
N GLU A 88 18.81 1.63 2.35
CA GLU A 88 17.85 2.40 3.14
C GLU A 88 18.54 3.49 4.00
N ASN A 89 17.84 4.60 4.20
CA ASN A 89 18.23 5.69 5.10
C ASN A 89 19.65 6.25 4.84
N THR A 90 20.00 6.41 3.57
CA THR A 90 21.31 6.98 3.17
C THR A 90 21.35 8.51 3.20
N HIS A 91 20.19 9.15 3.24
CA HIS A 91 20.01 10.60 3.34
C HIS A 91 18.67 10.93 3.99
N GLU A 92 18.45 12.19 4.34
CA GLU A 92 17.20 12.65 4.93
C GLU A 92 16.02 12.46 3.98
N ALA A 93 14.93 11.87 4.48
CA ALA A 93 13.71 11.66 3.72
C ALA A 93 13.00 13.00 3.46
N ILE A 94 12.54 13.21 2.22
CA ILE A 94 11.72 14.38 1.84
C ILE A 94 10.24 14.12 2.13
N ILE A 95 9.82 12.87 1.99
CA ILE A 95 8.45 12.41 2.29
C ILE A 95 8.52 11.15 3.15
N ASP A 96 7.49 10.92 3.96
CA ASP A 96 7.36 9.70 4.74
C ASP A 96 6.88 8.52 3.89
N GLN A 97 7.15 7.30 4.36
CA GLN A 97 6.81 6.05 3.69
C GLN A 97 5.30 5.94 3.44
N GLU A 98 4.48 6.36 4.38
CA GLU A 98 3.03 6.22 4.28
C GLU A 98 2.46 7.12 3.19
N THR A 99 2.92 8.38 3.11
CA THR A 99 2.55 9.30 2.02
C THR A 99 2.94 8.74 0.67
N PHE A 100 4.13 8.16 0.55
CA PHE A 100 4.59 7.51 -0.67
C PHE A 100 3.66 6.34 -1.05
N ASP A 101 3.36 5.45 -0.12
CA ASP A 101 2.51 4.28 -0.35
C ASP A 101 1.07 4.66 -0.72
N ILE A 102 0.51 5.69 -0.10
CA ILE A 102 -0.78 6.26 -0.49
C ILE A 102 -0.73 6.73 -1.95
N VAL A 103 0.31 7.47 -2.33
CA VAL A 103 0.49 7.96 -3.71
C VAL A 103 0.62 6.81 -4.69
N GLN A 104 1.40 5.76 -4.38
CA GLN A 104 1.50 4.58 -5.26
C GLN A 104 0.14 3.87 -5.40
N ARG A 105 -0.59 3.63 -4.33
CA ARG A 105 -1.95 3.05 -4.38
C ARG A 105 -2.92 3.88 -5.24
N ILE A 106 -2.82 5.19 -5.15
CA ILE A 106 -3.60 6.10 -5.99
C ILE A 106 -3.21 5.92 -7.47
N ARG A 107 -1.94 5.76 -7.78
CA ARG A 107 -1.42 5.60 -9.16
C ARG A 107 -1.74 4.24 -9.77
N ASP A 108 -1.74 3.16 -9.00
CA ASP A 108 -2.09 1.81 -9.47
C ASP A 108 -3.56 1.69 -9.92
N GLY A 109 -4.40 2.60 -9.47
CA GLY A 109 -5.78 2.71 -9.92
C GLY A 109 -5.87 3.27 -11.33
N ARG A 110 -6.26 2.45 -12.33
CA ARG A 110 -6.58 2.95 -13.68
C ARG A 110 -7.69 4.00 -13.61
N ARG A 111 -7.34 5.25 -13.89
CA ARG A 111 -8.28 6.38 -13.89
C ARG A 111 -8.71 6.69 -15.31
N ARG A 112 -10.02 6.88 -15.50
CA ARG A 112 -10.54 7.49 -16.70
C ARG A 112 -10.72 8.98 -16.43
N ARG A 113 -10.34 9.83 -17.39
CA ARG A 113 -10.67 11.26 -17.36
C ARG A 113 -12.20 11.39 -17.25
N THR A 114 -12.67 12.15 -16.27
CA THR A 114 -14.08 12.55 -16.23
C THR A 114 -14.27 13.71 -17.20
N PRO A 115 -15.32 13.72 -18.03
CA PRO A 115 -15.57 14.84 -18.94
C PRO A 115 -15.79 16.18 -18.23
N MET A 116 -15.98 16.16 -16.91
CA MET A 116 -16.34 17.32 -16.10
C MET A 116 -15.15 17.96 -15.36
N GLY A 117 -13.91 17.51 -15.61
CA GLY A 117 -12.70 18.14 -15.06
C GLY A 117 -12.43 17.87 -13.57
N GLU A 118 -13.47 17.76 -12.75
CA GLU A 118 -13.35 17.51 -11.31
C GLU A 118 -13.20 16.04 -10.98
N MET A 119 -12.38 15.74 -10.00
CA MET A 119 -12.24 14.38 -9.48
C MET A 119 -13.11 14.22 -8.23
N PRO A 120 -14.07 13.27 -8.23
CA PRO A 120 -14.86 12.98 -7.05
C PRO A 120 -13.96 12.53 -5.88
N ILE A 121 -14.23 13.04 -4.67
CA ILE A 121 -13.42 12.75 -3.47
C ILE A 121 -13.34 11.26 -3.13
N LEU A 122 -14.40 10.49 -3.43
CA LEU A 122 -14.50 9.05 -3.22
C LEU A 122 -13.90 8.19 -4.36
N SER A 123 -13.32 8.84 -5.38
CA SER A 123 -12.83 8.12 -6.57
C SER A 123 -11.75 7.09 -6.24
N GLY A 124 -12.01 5.84 -6.60
CA GLY A 124 -11.08 4.74 -6.43
C GLY A 124 -11.04 4.10 -5.04
N MET A 125 -11.84 4.59 -4.09
CA MET A 125 -11.86 4.13 -2.70
C MET A 125 -12.88 3.03 -2.41
N LEU A 126 -13.96 2.94 -3.21
CA LEU A 126 -15.05 2.00 -2.98
C LEU A 126 -14.92 0.73 -3.81
N TYR A 127 -15.21 -0.39 -3.18
CA TYR A 127 -15.14 -1.73 -3.78
C TYR A 127 -16.41 -2.51 -3.48
N CYS A 128 -16.80 -3.34 -4.41
CA CYS A 128 -17.90 -4.30 -4.23
C CYS A 128 -17.44 -5.40 -3.28
N ALA A 129 -18.19 -5.65 -2.21
CA ALA A 129 -17.87 -6.70 -1.25
C ALA A 129 -17.97 -8.11 -1.85
N ASP A 130 -18.86 -8.32 -2.85
CA ASP A 130 -19.11 -9.63 -3.45
C ASP A 130 -18.08 -10.00 -4.53
N CYS A 131 -17.77 -9.07 -5.45
CA CYS A 131 -16.90 -9.37 -6.59
C CYS A 131 -15.51 -8.69 -6.53
N GLY A 132 -15.23 -7.89 -5.51
CA GLY A 132 -13.96 -7.18 -5.33
C GLY A 132 -13.70 -6.04 -6.33
N ALA A 133 -14.56 -5.82 -7.32
CA ALA A 133 -14.38 -4.78 -8.33
C ALA A 133 -14.64 -3.39 -7.74
N LYS A 134 -13.95 -2.38 -8.27
CA LYS A 134 -14.18 -0.98 -7.90
C LYS A 134 -15.60 -0.53 -8.26
N LEU A 135 -16.18 0.35 -7.45
CA LEU A 135 -17.39 1.07 -7.81
C LEU A 135 -17.01 2.29 -8.66
N TYR A 136 -17.77 2.51 -9.72
CA TYR A 136 -17.61 3.65 -10.61
C TYR A 136 -18.65 4.71 -10.32
N GLN A 137 -18.21 5.95 -10.30
CA GLN A 137 -19.09 7.08 -10.19
C GLN A 137 -19.98 7.22 -11.42
N VAL A 138 -21.26 7.44 -11.17
CA VAL A 138 -22.26 7.83 -12.16
C VAL A 138 -22.71 9.23 -11.87
N ARG A 139 -22.45 10.12 -12.81
CA ARG A 139 -22.84 11.54 -12.78
C ARG A 139 -23.17 11.99 -14.19
N ALA A 140 -24.03 12.99 -14.32
CA ALA A 140 -24.39 13.58 -15.59
C ALA A 140 -24.42 15.11 -15.48
N LYS A 141 -24.25 15.79 -16.63
CA LYS A 141 -24.30 17.25 -16.68
C LYS A 141 -25.69 17.73 -16.18
N GLY A 142 -25.69 18.67 -15.25
CA GLY A 142 -26.90 19.20 -14.63
C GLY A 142 -27.46 18.37 -13.47
N TRP A 143 -26.80 17.28 -13.06
CA TRP A 143 -27.17 16.61 -11.82
C TRP A 143 -26.64 17.37 -10.61
N THR A 144 -27.45 17.42 -9.57
CA THR A 144 -27.07 17.85 -8.24
C THR A 144 -26.31 16.71 -7.54
N HIS A 145 -25.46 17.05 -6.57
CA HIS A 145 -24.60 16.08 -5.88
C HIS A 145 -25.37 14.92 -5.21
N ASP A 146 -26.59 15.18 -4.74
CA ASP A 146 -27.49 14.20 -4.15
C ASP A 146 -27.95 13.09 -5.11
N LYS A 147 -27.89 13.33 -6.43
CA LYS A 147 -28.22 12.34 -7.48
C LYS A 147 -27.02 11.49 -7.90
N GLU A 148 -25.84 11.95 -7.60
CA GLU A 148 -24.62 11.22 -7.92
C GLU A 148 -24.51 9.93 -7.09
N HIS A 149 -24.09 8.87 -7.71
CA HIS A 149 -23.97 7.59 -7.05
C HIS A 149 -22.84 6.74 -7.60
N LEU A 150 -22.42 5.78 -6.81
CA LEU A 150 -21.41 4.79 -7.16
C LEU A 150 -22.08 3.45 -7.48
N VAL A 151 -21.60 2.76 -8.50
CA VAL A 151 -22.13 1.47 -8.95
C VAL A 151 -21.03 0.47 -9.24
N CYS A 152 -21.25 -0.80 -8.90
CA CYS A 152 -20.28 -1.87 -9.15
C CYS A 152 -19.91 -1.97 -10.63
N ALA A 153 -18.60 -1.99 -10.91
CA ALA A 153 -18.08 -2.05 -12.28
C ALA A 153 -18.44 -3.35 -13.00
N THR A 154 -18.45 -4.47 -12.29
CA THR A 154 -18.81 -5.77 -12.84
C THR A 154 -20.30 -5.81 -13.23
N TYR A 155 -21.17 -5.37 -12.31
CA TYR A 155 -22.61 -5.26 -12.61
C TYR A 155 -22.87 -4.35 -13.81
N ARG A 156 -22.24 -3.17 -13.85
CA ARG A 156 -22.44 -2.21 -14.94
C ARG A 156 -21.96 -2.70 -16.31
N LYS A 157 -20.87 -3.49 -16.34
CA LYS A 157 -20.26 -3.97 -17.59
C LYS A 157 -20.82 -5.31 -18.06
N LYS A 158 -21.11 -6.22 -17.11
CA LYS A 158 -21.42 -7.62 -17.39
C LYS A 158 -22.83 -8.01 -16.96
N GLY A 159 -23.58 -7.10 -16.31
CA GLY A 159 -24.96 -7.32 -15.86
C GLY A 159 -25.10 -8.20 -14.62
N LYS A 160 -26.36 -8.61 -14.37
CA LYS A 160 -26.76 -9.33 -13.14
C LYS A 160 -26.18 -10.74 -13.01
N HIS A 161 -25.63 -11.31 -14.08
CA HIS A 161 -25.13 -12.69 -14.09
C HIS A 161 -23.86 -12.88 -13.23
N LEU A 162 -23.06 -11.83 -13.07
CA LEU A 162 -21.77 -11.92 -12.37
C LEU A 162 -21.73 -11.15 -11.07
N CYS A 163 -22.62 -10.19 -10.84
CA CYS A 163 -22.70 -9.44 -9.60
C CYS A 163 -24.08 -8.78 -9.45
N SER A 164 -24.57 -8.65 -8.22
CA SER A 164 -25.79 -7.92 -7.92
C SER A 164 -25.59 -6.40 -8.02
N SER A 165 -26.68 -5.64 -8.01
CA SER A 165 -26.64 -4.19 -8.07
C SER A 165 -26.12 -3.62 -6.74
N HIS A 166 -24.82 -3.38 -6.65
CA HIS A 166 -24.22 -2.60 -5.58
C HIS A 166 -24.20 -1.14 -6.01
N GLN A 167 -25.15 -0.38 -5.49
CA GLN A 167 -25.29 1.04 -5.80
C GLN A 167 -25.51 1.80 -4.51
N ILE A 168 -24.75 2.88 -4.32
CA ILE A 168 -24.85 3.75 -3.14
C ILE A 168 -24.67 5.22 -3.56
N ARG A 169 -25.44 6.15 -2.97
CA ARG A 169 -25.30 7.59 -3.24
C ARG A 169 -24.06 8.16 -2.58
N ASN A 170 -23.40 9.12 -3.25
CA ASN A 170 -22.19 9.75 -2.74
C ASN A 170 -22.44 10.41 -1.39
N VAL A 171 -23.47 11.25 -1.30
CA VAL A 171 -23.85 11.98 -0.08
C VAL A 171 -23.98 11.06 1.13
N VAL A 172 -24.61 9.88 0.95
CA VAL A 172 -24.77 8.91 2.03
C VAL A 172 -23.43 8.35 2.51
N VAL A 173 -22.51 8.07 1.57
CA VAL A 173 -21.16 7.60 1.94
C VAL A 173 -20.39 8.71 2.66
N GLU A 174 -20.44 9.91 2.15
CA GLU A 174 -19.75 11.08 2.72
C GLU A 174 -20.25 11.39 4.13
N GLU A 175 -21.57 11.39 4.37
CA GLU A 175 -22.16 11.57 5.69
C GLU A 175 -21.71 10.48 6.68
N ILE A 176 -21.71 9.20 6.27
CA ILE A 176 -21.26 8.10 7.11
C ILE A 176 -19.77 8.23 7.42
N LEU A 177 -18.94 8.56 6.43
CA LEU A 177 -17.51 8.71 6.62
C LEU A 177 -17.18 9.87 7.56
N LEU A 178 -17.84 11.02 7.39
CA LEU A 178 -17.63 12.16 8.26
C LEU A 178 -18.02 11.84 9.71
N ALA A 179 -19.19 11.22 9.90
CA ALA A 179 -19.63 10.82 11.23
C ALA A 179 -18.67 9.83 11.90
N GLN A 180 -18.22 8.80 11.16
CA GLN A 180 -17.31 7.80 11.69
C GLN A 180 -15.90 8.34 11.93
N LEU A 181 -15.38 9.21 11.06
CA LEU A 181 -14.07 9.83 11.29
C LEU A 181 -14.11 10.73 12.52
N LYS A 182 -15.15 11.53 12.70
CA LYS A 182 -15.34 12.33 13.93
C LYS A 182 -15.38 11.46 15.18
N GLU A 183 -16.13 10.38 15.15
CA GLU A 183 -16.28 9.46 16.29
C GLU A 183 -14.94 8.78 16.62
N ILE A 184 -14.22 8.25 15.63
CA ILE A 184 -12.94 7.56 15.85
C ILE A 184 -11.85 8.54 16.30
N THR A 185 -11.75 9.71 15.68
CA THR A 185 -10.72 10.68 16.06
C THR A 185 -10.97 11.28 17.43
N ALA A 186 -12.23 11.50 17.81
CA ALA A 186 -12.58 11.90 19.17
C ALA A 186 -12.24 10.80 20.19
N TYR A 187 -12.65 9.56 19.91
CA TYR A 187 -12.37 8.43 20.79
C TYR A 187 -10.87 8.18 20.96
N ALA A 188 -10.09 8.22 19.87
CA ALA A 188 -8.66 8.02 19.91
C ALA A 188 -7.92 9.11 20.70
N ARG A 189 -8.46 10.34 20.77
CA ARG A 189 -7.89 11.43 21.57
C ARG A 189 -8.29 11.40 23.04
N GLU A 190 -9.57 11.08 23.31
CA GLU A 190 -10.12 11.09 24.67
C GLU A 190 -9.73 9.84 25.46
N HIS A 191 -9.50 8.72 24.75
CA HIS A 191 -9.24 7.40 25.32
C HIS A 191 -8.05 6.71 24.64
N GLU A 192 -6.91 7.40 24.54
CA GLU A 192 -5.75 6.95 23.75
C GLU A 192 -5.23 5.58 24.21
N ASP A 193 -5.05 5.39 25.51
CA ASP A 193 -4.59 4.11 26.07
C ASP A 193 -5.56 2.97 25.76
N GLU A 194 -6.87 3.22 25.91
CA GLU A 194 -7.91 2.25 25.62
C GLU A 194 -8.00 1.95 24.13
N PHE A 195 -7.84 2.98 23.28
CA PHE A 195 -7.79 2.85 21.83
C PHE A 195 -6.60 1.96 21.41
N ILE A 196 -5.39 2.27 21.90
CA ILE A 196 -4.19 1.47 21.67
C ILE A 196 -4.43 0.03 22.13
N GLU A 197 -4.97 -0.15 23.31
CA GLU A 197 -5.27 -1.46 23.86
C GLU A 197 -6.29 -2.23 23.00
N MET A 198 -7.34 -1.61 22.49
CA MET A 198 -8.35 -2.24 21.63
C MET A 198 -7.81 -2.59 20.26
N VAL A 199 -7.10 -1.66 19.61
CA VAL A 199 -6.46 -1.92 18.31
C VAL A 199 -5.37 -2.98 18.44
N THR A 200 -4.67 -2.99 19.58
CA THR A 200 -3.64 -3.97 19.92
C THR A 200 -4.24 -5.28 20.44
N LYS A 201 -5.26 -5.26 21.32
CA LYS A 201 -5.86 -6.46 21.98
C LYS A 201 -6.56 -7.41 21.03
N SER A 202 -7.12 -6.95 19.94
CA SER A 202 -7.54 -7.87 18.88
C SER A 202 -6.34 -8.61 18.26
N SER A 203 -5.14 -8.25 18.65
CA SER A 203 -3.86 -8.69 18.11
C SER A 203 -2.74 -9.00 19.12
N ALA A 204 -2.63 -8.33 20.27
CA ALA A 204 -1.36 -8.29 21.02
C ALA A 204 -1.01 -9.56 21.78
N LYS A 205 -1.91 -10.12 22.59
CA LYS A 205 -1.56 -11.34 23.35
C LYS A 205 -1.36 -12.56 22.47
N ILE A 206 -2.13 -12.64 21.37
CA ILE A 206 -1.99 -13.71 20.39
C ILE A 206 -0.73 -13.48 19.57
N LYS A 207 -0.48 -12.24 19.13
CA LYS A 207 0.65 -11.89 18.24
C LYS A 207 1.99 -11.84 18.94
N GLU A 208 2.07 -11.38 20.18
CA GLU A 208 3.34 -11.39 20.92
C GLU A 208 3.82 -12.83 21.17
N LYS A 209 2.88 -13.73 21.42
CA LYS A 209 3.15 -15.17 21.47
C LYS A 209 3.52 -15.70 20.08
N GLU A 210 2.76 -15.34 19.04
CA GLU A 210 3.03 -15.75 17.65
C GLU A 210 4.39 -15.24 17.13
N ILE A 211 4.76 -13.98 17.43
CA ILE A 211 6.08 -13.43 17.09
C ILE A 211 7.17 -14.22 17.80
N ARG A 212 7.03 -14.42 19.10
CA ARG A 212 8.03 -15.15 19.90
C ARG A 212 8.18 -16.58 19.43
N ASP A 213 7.06 -17.27 19.16
CA ASP A 213 7.06 -18.63 18.67
C ASP A 213 7.65 -18.69 17.24
N SER A 214 7.32 -17.74 16.38
CA SER A 214 7.88 -17.62 15.03
C SER A 214 9.38 -17.29 15.01
N LEU A 215 9.84 -16.42 15.91
CA LEU A 215 11.27 -16.13 16.08
C LEU A 215 12.04 -17.39 16.53
N LYS A 216 11.50 -18.10 17.53
CA LYS A 216 12.09 -19.33 18.04
C LYS A 216 12.15 -20.42 16.95
N GLU A 217 11.08 -20.61 16.18
CA GLU A 217 11.02 -21.55 15.06
C GLU A 217 12.02 -21.15 13.96
N CYS A 218 12.12 -19.84 13.66
CA CYS A 218 13.09 -19.32 12.68
C CYS A 218 14.55 -19.61 13.09
N GLU A 219 14.89 -19.36 14.37
CA GLU A 219 16.23 -19.65 14.90
C GLU A 219 16.53 -21.17 14.89
N GLN A 220 15.58 -22.00 15.28
CA GLN A 220 15.72 -23.46 15.24
C GLN A 220 15.90 -23.98 13.81
N SER A 221 15.12 -23.45 12.86
CA SER A 221 15.23 -23.82 11.45
C SER A 221 16.59 -23.42 10.86
N LYS A 222 17.07 -22.21 11.15
CA LYS A 222 18.42 -21.75 10.73
C LYS A 222 19.54 -22.62 11.33
N ALA A 223 19.44 -22.94 12.61
CA ALA A 223 20.41 -23.80 13.27
C ALA A 223 20.41 -25.22 12.67
N ARG A 224 19.22 -25.72 12.27
CA ARG A 224 19.11 -27.04 11.62
C ARG A 224 19.69 -27.01 10.21
N VAL A 225 19.47 -25.95 9.42
CA VAL A 225 20.09 -25.75 8.10
C VAL A 225 21.61 -25.81 8.23
N SER A 226 22.20 -25.03 9.12
CA SER A 226 23.64 -25.01 9.36
C SER A 226 24.19 -26.39 9.79
N LYS A 227 23.42 -27.13 10.59
CA LYS A 227 23.80 -28.50 10.97
C LYS A 227 23.74 -29.48 9.80
N LEU A 228 22.76 -29.29 8.88
CA LEU A 228 22.66 -30.08 7.66
C LEU A 228 23.86 -29.84 6.74
N ASP A 229 24.31 -28.57 6.60
CA ASP A 229 25.54 -28.25 5.84
C ASP A 229 26.73 -29.04 6.38
N THR A 230 26.96 -29.00 7.69
CA THR A 230 28.07 -29.74 8.34
C THR A 230 27.95 -31.27 8.15
N LEU A 231 26.69 -31.77 8.16
CA LEU A 231 26.46 -33.21 7.92
C LEU A 231 26.73 -33.63 6.48
N ILE A 232 26.37 -32.77 5.51
CA ILE A 232 26.62 -33.01 4.08
C ILE A 232 28.14 -32.99 3.80
N GLU A 233 28.85 -31.99 4.37
CA GLU A 233 30.32 -31.93 4.27
C GLU A 233 30.98 -33.21 4.81
N LYS A 234 30.57 -33.67 5.99
CA LYS A 234 31.10 -34.87 6.61
C LYS A 234 30.77 -36.16 5.80
N LEU A 235 29.55 -36.22 5.25
CA LEU A 235 29.18 -37.34 4.36
C LEU A 235 30.03 -37.36 3.10
N TYR A 236 30.37 -36.20 2.56
CA TYR A 236 31.26 -36.10 1.41
C TYR A 236 32.68 -36.62 1.75
N GLU A 237 33.23 -36.19 2.90
CA GLU A 237 34.54 -36.67 3.37
C GLU A 237 34.54 -38.21 3.58
N ASP A 238 33.53 -38.77 4.26
CA ASP A 238 33.39 -40.18 4.52
C ASP A 238 33.19 -41.02 3.23
N ASN A 239 32.57 -40.43 2.19
CA ASN A 239 32.43 -41.06 0.89
C ASN A 239 33.78 -41.09 0.15
N VAL A 240 34.50 -39.96 0.13
CA VAL A 240 35.84 -39.86 -0.48
C VAL A 240 36.84 -40.83 0.17
N GLU A 241 36.75 -41.02 1.49
CA GLU A 241 37.57 -41.95 2.26
C GLU A 241 37.14 -43.43 2.12
N GLY A 242 36.05 -43.69 1.38
CA GLY A 242 35.53 -45.04 1.15
C GLY A 242 34.79 -45.67 2.33
N LYS A 243 34.44 -44.88 3.38
CA LYS A 243 33.72 -45.36 4.57
C LYS A 243 32.25 -45.65 4.28
N ILE A 244 31.66 -44.93 3.30
CA ILE A 244 30.31 -45.15 2.84
C ILE A 244 30.28 -45.36 1.32
N SER A 245 29.33 -46.17 0.84
CA SER A 245 29.14 -46.39 -0.60
C SER A 245 28.48 -45.17 -1.29
N ASP A 246 28.75 -45.00 -2.59
CA ASP A 246 28.18 -43.93 -3.41
C ASP A 246 26.64 -43.95 -3.39
N GLU A 247 26.04 -45.13 -3.44
CA GLU A 247 24.57 -45.26 -3.38
C GLU A 247 24.01 -44.75 -2.07
N ARG A 248 24.67 -45.04 -0.94
CA ARG A 248 24.23 -44.57 0.38
C ARG A 248 24.48 -43.07 0.55
N PHE A 249 25.61 -42.58 0.04
CA PHE A 249 25.94 -41.17 0.00
C PHE A 249 24.85 -40.39 -0.76
N MET A 250 24.54 -40.79 -2.00
CA MET A 250 23.51 -40.14 -2.81
C MET A 250 22.13 -40.11 -2.13
N LYS A 251 21.74 -41.23 -1.53
CA LYS A 251 20.44 -41.31 -0.82
C LYS A 251 20.36 -40.36 0.38
N MET A 252 21.43 -40.29 1.18
CA MET A 252 21.45 -39.43 2.38
C MET A 252 21.54 -37.95 2.00
N THR A 253 22.38 -37.61 1.03
CA THR A 253 22.54 -36.23 0.54
C THR A 253 21.23 -35.70 -0.04
N THR A 254 20.58 -36.48 -0.91
CA THR A 254 19.25 -36.07 -1.46
C THR A 254 18.21 -35.82 -0.38
N SER A 255 18.22 -36.66 0.69
CA SER A 255 17.29 -36.46 1.82
C SER A 255 17.60 -35.19 2.61
N TYR A 256 18.88 -34.90 2.86
CA TYR A 256 19.30 -33.72 3.61
C TYR A 256 19.10 -32.43 2.79
N GLU A 257 19.37 -32.43 1.50
CA GLU A 257 19.11 -31.31 0.60
C GLU A 257 17.60 -30.99 0.51
N ALA A 258 16.75 -32.02 0.47
CA ALA A 258 15.31 -31.85 0.48
C ALA A 258 14.82 -31.23 1.79
N GLU A 259 15.33 -31.71 2.95
CA GLU A 259 15.04 -31.13 4.26
C GLU A 259 15.53 -29.69 4.35
N GLN A 260 16.73 -29.39 3.89
CA GLN A 260 17.33 -28.06 3.89
C GLN A 260 16.48 -27.07 3.11
N LYS A 261 16.10 -27.43 1.89
CA LYS A 261 15.24 -26.58 1.05
C LYS A 261 13.90 -26.24 1.70
N GLN A 262 13.25 -27.23 2.33
CA GLN A 262 11.99 -26.99 3.05
C GLN A 262 12.17 -26.03 4.24
N LEU A 263 13.27 -26.17 4.98
CA LEU A 263 13.57 -25.30 6.11
C LEU A 263 13.91 -23.87 5.66
N GLU A 264 14.64 -23.72 4.55
CA GLU A 264 14.94 -22.40 3.96
C GLU A 264 13.66 -21.67 3.51
N GLU A 265 12.77 -22.36 2.80
CA GLU A 265 11.46 -21.82 2.40
C GLU A 265 10.64 -21.40 3.63
N ARG A 266 10.68 -22.22 4.69
CA ARG A 266 9.98 -21.91 5.95
C ARG A 266 10.58 -20.71 6.69
N VAL A 267 11.89 -20.55 6.70
CA VAL A 267 12.58 -19.38 7.26
C VAL A 267 12.15 -18.11 6.56
N VAL A 268 12.07 -18.12 5.22
CA VAL A 268 11.62 -16.95 4.44
C VAL A 268 10.17 -16.58 4.78
N GLU A 269 9.29 -17.56 4.90
CA GLU A 269 7.89 -17.35 5.28
C GLU A 269 7.76 -16.76 6.69
N LEU A 270 8.48 -17.31 7.66
CA LEU A 270 8.49 -16.85 9.04
C LEU A 270 9.02 -15.40 9.16
N GLN A 271 10.11 -15.10 8.47
CA GLN A 271 10.67 -13.74 8.43
C GLN A 271 9.68 -12.72 7.85
N LYS A 272 8.99 -13.09 6.76
CA LYS A 272 7.95 -12.25 6.17
C LYS A 272 6.81 -11.98 7.15
N ASN A 273 6.37 -13.01 7.87
CA ASN A 273 5.30 -12.87 8.86
C ASN A 273 5.71 -11.96 10.03
N ILE A 274 6.94 -12.12 10.53
CA ILE A 274 7.50 -11.28 11.62
C ILE A 274 7.53 -9.81 11.20
N LEU A 275 8.05 -9.51 9.99
CA LEU A 275 8.08 -8.16 9.45
C LEU A 275 6.67 -7.55 9.34
N GLN A 276 5.70 -8.30 8.82
CA GLN A 276 4.31 -7.81 8.71
C GLN A 276 3.68 -7.47 10.06
N ILE A 277 4.03 -8.21 11.11
CA ILE A 277 3.51 -7.94 12.46
C ILE A 277 4.20 -6.71 13.07
N GLN A 278 5.50 -6.53 12.85
CA GLN A 278 6.25 -5.34 13.29
C GLN A 278 5.77 -4.06 12.59
N GLU A 279 5.55 -4.12 11.28
CA GLU A 279 4.99 -3.00 10.50
C GLU A 279 3.62 -2.55 11.03
N ARG A 280 2.78 -3.48 11.47
CA ARG A 280 1.47 -3.14 12.04
C ARG A 280 1.55 -2.39 13.36
N SER A 281 2.55 -2.62 14.18
CA SER A 281 2.74 -1.89 15.45
C SER A 281 3.17 -0.44 15.19
N ALA A 282 4.12 -0.23 14.28
CA ALA A 282 4.54 1.11 13.86
C ALA A 282 3.39 1.93 13.24
N ASN A 283 2.42 1.24 12.64
CA ASN A 283 1.26 1.85 12.01
C ASN A 283 0.25 2.47 12.99
N ILE A 284 0.16 1.99 14.24
CA ILE A 284 -0.74 2.57 15.25
C ILE A 284 -0.25 3.94 15.68
N ASP A 285 1.05 4.08 15.92
CA ASP A 285 1.68 5.36 16.28
C ASP A 285 1.51 6.39 15.15
N ALA A 286 1.65 5.94 13.89
CA ALA A 286 1.41 6.78 12.72
C ALA A 286 -0.05 7.24 12.64
N PHE A 287 -1.02 6.38 12.96
CA PHE A 287 -2.43 6.76 12.99
C PHE A 287 -2.71 7.79 14.09
N LEU A 288 -2.20 7.59 15.30
CA LEU A 288 -2.37 8.53 16.41
C LEU A 288 -1.77 9.89 16.10
N ASN A 289 -0.57 9.93 15.53
CA ASN A 289 0.05 11.18 15.08
C ASN A 289 -0.84 11.96 14.11
N LYS A 290 -1.56 11.27 13.20
CA LYS A 290 -2.52 11.90 12.29
C LYS A 290 -3.77 12.37 13.02
N VAL A 291 -4.29 11.59 13.97
CA VAL A 291 -5.42 12.01 14.81
C VAL A 291 -5.08 13.31 15.57
N HIS A 292 -3.85 13.46 16.03
CA HIS A 292 -3.39 14.70 16.70
C HIS A 292 -3.23 15.87 15.74
N GLN A 293 -2.85 15.62 14.47
CA GLN A 293 -2.75 16.67 13.44
C GLN A 293 -4.13 17.20 12.99
N TYR A 294 -5.11 16.30 12.86
CA TYR A 294 -6.47 16.62 12.41
C TYR A 294 -7.42 16.76 13.61
N THR A 295 -7.31 17.89 14.35
CA THR A 295 -8.05 18.09 15.60
C THR A 295 -9.55 18.31 15.43
N ASP A 296 -10.00 18.89 14.30
CA ASP A 296 -11.41 19.16 14.02
C ASP A 296 -11.71 18.96 12.53
N ILE A 297 -12.32 17.82 12.22
CA ILE A 297 -12.74 17.49 10.85
C ILE A 297 -14.17 18.00 10.65
N GLN A 298 -14.34 19.20 10.08
CA GLN A 298 -15.66 19.76 9.79
C GLN A 298 -16.24 19.25 8.47
N GLU A 299 -15.40 19.16 7.45
CA GLU A 299 -15.77 18.73 6.10
C GLU A 299 -14.81 17.64 5.61
N LEU A 300 -15.28 16.82 4.67
CA LEU A 300 -14.46 15.80 4.03
C LEU A 300 -13.83 16.34 2.77
N ASP A 301 -12.53 16.23 2.67
CA ASP A 301 -11.80 16.39 1.43
C ASP A 301 -11.14 15.07 0.98
N ALA A 302 -10.54 15.10 -0.19
CA ALA A 302 -9.87 13.92 -0.74
C ALA A 302 -8.62 13.54 0.05
N GLU A 303 -7.97 14.49 0.72
CA GLU A 303 -6.78 14.28 1.52
C GLU A 303 -7.12 13.58 2.83
N ILE A 304 -8.10 14.10 3.59
CA ILE A 304 -8.59 13.49 4.82
C ILE A 304 -9.04 12.05 4.58
N ILE A 305 -9.87 11.82 3.55
CA ILE A 305 -10.34 10.47 3.23
C ILE A 305 -9.16 9.52 2.97
N ARG A 306 -8.18 9.92 2.17
CA ARG A 306 -7.04 9.06 1.83
C ARG A 306 -6.04 8.90 2.95
N THR A 307 -5.95 9.90 3.82
CA THR A 307 -5.11 9.83 5.03
C THR A 307 -5.62 8.79 6.01
N PHE A 308 -6.93 8.76 6.24
CA PHE A 308 -7.51 7.87 7.25
C PHE A 308 -8.05 6.56 6.69
N ILE A 309 -8.47 6.50 5.43
CA ILE A 309 -9.20 5.36 4.87
C ILE A 309 -8.40 4.68 3.75
N SER A 310 -8.19 3.39 3.91
CA SER A 310 -7.55 2.53 2.92
C SER A 310 -8.55 2.06 1.86
N ARG A 311 -9.73 1.61 2.31
CA ARG A 311 -10.72 0.96 1.44
C ARG A 311 -12.10 0.98 2.07
N ILE A 312 -13.13 1.06 1.23
CA ILE A 312 -14.54 0.96 1.63
C ILE A 312 -15.17 -0.17 0.83
N ASN A 313 -15.67 -1.19 1.51
CA ASN A 313 -16.41 -2.29 0.89
C ASN A 313 -17.91 -2.04 1.00
N VAL A 314 -18.59 -2.12 -0.14
CA VAL A 314 -20.05 -1.92 -0.24
C VAL A 314 -20.71 -3.25 -0.49
N TYR A 315 -21.60 -3.67 0.41
CA TYR A 315 -22.37 -4.91 0.31
C TYR A 315 -23.64 -4.70 -0.52
N ALA A 316 -24.26 -5.79 -0.92
CA ALA A 316 -25.58 -5.74 -1.55
C ALA A 316 -26.62 -5.12 -0.59
N ALA A 317 -27.58 -4.38 -1.15
CA ALA A 317 -28.66 -3.85 -0.35
C ALA A 317 -29.71 -4.93 -0.12
N GLU A 318 -30.15 -5.11 1.12
CA GLU A 318 -31.15 -6.07 1.55
C GLU A 318 -32.41 -5.34 2.01
N LYS A 319 -33.58 -6.01 1.86
CA LYS A 319 -34.82 -5.53 2.44
C LYS A 319 -35.02 -6.19 3.79
N VAL A 320 -34.93 -5.40 4.87
CA VAL A 320 -35.19 -5.81 6.22
C VAL A 320 -36.39 -5.03 6.74
N GLU A 321 -37.49 -5.72 7.13
CA GLU A 321 -38.72 -5.10 7.61
C GLU A 321 -39.31 -4.05 6.64
N GLY A 322 -39.28 -4.32 5.33
CA GLY A 322 -39.78 -3.41 4.31
C GLY A 322 -38.86 -2.22 3.97
N LYS A 323 -37.83 -1.97 4.77
CA LYS A 323 -36.84 -0.90 4.55
C LYS A 323 -35.59 -1.45 3.84
N ARG A 324 -35.05 -0.67 2.91
CA ARG A 324 -33.78 -1.01 2.25
C ARG A 324 -32.62 -0.66 3.19
N ARG A 325 -31.86 -1.68 3.61
CA ARG A 325 -30.64 -1.51 4.39
C ARG A 325 -29.45 -1.93 3.54
N GLN A 326 -28.34 -1.23 3.69
CA GLN A 326 -27.10 -1.55 2.98
C GLN A 326 -25.95 -1.42 3.97
N ARG A 327 -25.14 -2.49 4.05
CA ARG A 327 -23.93 -2.50 4.89
C ARG A 327 -22.78 -1.92 4.11
N ILE A 328 -21.97 -1.11 4.77
CA ILE A 328 -20.64 -0.70 4.32
C ILE A 328 -19.62 -1.10 5.39
N GLN A 329 -18.43 -1.43 4.95
CA GLN A 329 -17.29 -1.75 5.81
C GLN A 329 -16.18 -0.80 5.45
N ILE A 330 -15.68 -0.06 6.43
CA ILE A 330 -14.61 0.91 6.26
C ILE A 330 -13.33 0.30 6.83
N ILE A 331 -12.28 0.29 6.02
CA ILE A 331 -10.95 -0.17 6.40
C ILE A 331 -10.06 1.04 6.48
N TYR A 332 -9.61 1.34 7.70
CA TYR A 332 -8.74 2.49 7.96
C TYR A 332 -7.28 2.16 7.63
N ASN A 333 -6.53 3.18 7.27
CA ASN A 333 -5.08 3.06 7.16
C ASN A 333 -4.52 2.71 8.55
N CYS A 334 -3.47 1.92 8.58
CA CYS A 334 -2.73 1.59 9.79
C CYS A 334 -3.44 0.66 10.78
N ILE A 335 -4.73 0.87 11.04
CA ILE A 335 -5.49 0.15 12.09
C ILE A 335 -6.48 -0.90 11.55
N GLY A 336 -6.75 -0.90 10.23
CA GLY A 336 -7.70 -1.85 9.62
C GLY A 336 -9.16 -1.51 9.90
N GLU A 337 -10.00 -2.52 10.16
CA GLU A 337 -11.40 -2.32 10.55
C GLU A 337 -11.47 -2.00 12.04
N PHE A 338 -12.04 -0.88 12.39
CA PHE A 338 -12.22 -0.44 13.77
C PHE A 338 -13.61 0.18 13.95
N GLN A 339 -14.25 -0.13 15.07
CA GLN A 339 -15.50 0.51 15.53
C GLN A 339 -15.33 0.85 16.99
N PRO A 340 -15.45 2.13 17.36
CA PRO A 340 -15.39 2.53 18.76
C PRO A 340 -16.53 1.86 19.54
N PRO A 341 -16.31 1.52 20.81
CA PRO A 341 -17.35 0.96 21.65
C PRO A 341 -18.49 1.96 21.78
N LYS A 342 -19.72 1.48 21.60
CA LYS A 342 -20.89 2.32 21.81
C LYS A 342 -20.97 2.69 23.30
N HIS A 343 -20.50 3.88 23.65
CA HIS A 343 -20.78 4.41 24.96
C HIS A 343 -22.30 4.54 25.12
N LYS A 344 -22.88 3.81 26.05
CA LYS A 344 -24.23 4.11 26.52
C LYS A 344 -24.16 5.55 27.04
N LYS A 345 -24.84 6.47 26.34
CA LYS A 345 -25.09 7.80 26.92
C LYS A 345 -25.74 7.54 28.29
N THR A 346 -24.99 7.74 29.34
CA THR A 346 -25.54 7.91 30.68
C THR A 346 -26.42 9.13 30.59
N ALA A 347 -27.71 8.90 30.84
CA ALA A 347 -28.78 9.90 30.86
C ALA A 347 -28.52 10.97 31.91
#